data_ec72ab6b41b384909e9f495272b3a217
#
_entry.id   ec72ab6b41b384909e9f495272b3a217
#
_cell.length_a   1.000
_cell.length_b   1.000
_cell.length_c   1.000
_cell.angle_alpha   90.00
_cell.angle_beta   90.00
_cell.angle_gamma   90.00
#
_symmetry.space_group_name_H-M   'P 1'
#
loop_
_entity.id
_entity.type
_entity.pdbx_description
1 polymer ?
#
loop_
_entity_poly.entity_id
_entity_poly.type
_entity_poly.pdbx_seq_one_letter_code
_entity_poly.pdbx_strand_id
1 'polypeptide(L)'
;MASIPNPAAEKASIEAFRRDVIDASKTALVLVDFWAEWCGPCKTLGPALEKLVAARAPKVQLVKIDVDKNQALAAQFRIQSIPTVYAFLDGRPVDGFQGALPETQLAQFIDRLLAGVPASEDEAALEEQIGQLIAAADEATAAGAHDDAIAMLGA
;
A
#
# COMPACT_ATOMS: atom_id res chain seq x y z
N MET A 1 30.67 -3.06 -6.79
CA MET A 1 30.94 -1.96 -7.72
C MET A 1 29.62 -1.45 -8.31
N ALA A 2 29.35 -0.16 -8.17
CA ALA A 2 28.13 0.40 -8.72
C ALA A 2 28.14 0.31 -10.24
N SER A 3 27.04 -0.14 -10.83
CA SER A 3 26.88 -0.17 -12.27
C SER A 3 26.84 1.25 -12.84
N ILE A 4 27.45 1.46 -14.01
CA ILE A 4 27.36 2.74 -14.69
C ILE A 4 25.89 2.95 -15.10
N PRO A 5 25.29 4.10 -14.77
CA PRO A 5 23.92 4.37 -15.18
C PRO A 5 23.74 4.29 -16.69
N ASN A 6 22.73 3.54 -17.10
CA ASN A 6 22.35 3.42 -18.50
C ASN A 6 21.09 4.26 -18.71
N PRO A 7 21.15 5.36 -19.50
CA PRO A 7 20.00 6.24 -19.68
C PRO A 7 18.73 5.53 -20.17
N ALA A 8 18.87 4.54 -21.04
CA ALA A 8 17.73 3.78 -21.54
C ALA A 8 17.11 2.91 -20.43
N ALA A 9 17.95 2.27 -19.63
CA ALA A 9 17.48 1.47 -18.49
C ALA A 9 16.85 2.35 -17.41
N GLU A 10 17.42 3.52 -17.16
CA GLU A 10 16.85 4.47 -16.21
C GLU A 10 15.48 4.97 -16.65
N LYS A 11 15.34 5.31 -17.92
CA LYS A 11 14.06 5.71 -18.50
C LYS A 11 13.01 4.60 -18.36
N ALA A 12 13.38 3.36 -18.66
CA ALA A 12 12.51 2.20 -18.52
C ALA A 12 12.10 1.99 -17.06
N SER A 13 13.02 2.17 -16.13
CA SER A 13 12.74 2.08 -14.70
C SER A 13 11.74 3.14 -14.23
N ILE A 14 11.89 4.37 -14.69
CA ILE A 14 10.99 5.47 -14.35
C ILE A 14 9.60 5.23 -14.94
N GLU A 15 9.50 4.76 -16.17
CA GLU A 15 8.23 4.45 -16.81
C GLU A 15 7.52 3.29 -16.11
N ALA A 16 8.27 2.25 -15.72
CA ALA A 16 7.73 1.14 -14.96
C ALA A 16 7.23 1.59 -13.58
N PHE A 17 7.98 2.46 -12.91
CA PHE A 17 7.56 3.04 -11.64
C PHE A 17 6.27 3.83 -11.79
N ARG A 18 6.16 4.65 -12.83
CA ARG A 18 4.94 5.41 -13.09
C ARG A 18 3.73 4.48 -13.24
N ARG A 19 3.86 3.44 -14.04
CA ARG A 19 2.79 2.48 -14.30
C ARG A 19 2.45 1.66 -13.07
N ASP A 20 3.47 1.05 -12.44
CA ASP A 20 3.28 0.03 -11.41
C ASP A 20 3.08 0.62 -10.02
N VAL A 21 3.47 1.86 -9.80
CA VAL A 21 3.34 2.55 -8.52
C VAL A 21 2.37 3.73 -8.62
N ILE A 22 2.67 4.71 -9.45
CA ILE A 22 1.88 5.95 -9.49
C ILE A 22 0.46 5.67 -9.98
N ASP A 23 0.32 5.05 -11.14
CA ASP A 23 -0.99 4.75 -11.71
C ASP A 23 -1.72 3.68 -10.90
N ALA A 24 -1.03 2.63 -10.50
CA ALA A 24 -1.60 1.55 -9.71
C ALA A 24 -2.12 2.03 -8.34
N SER A 25 -1.47 3.01 -7.74
CA SER A 25 -1.84 3.53 -6.43
C SER A 25 -3.13 4.34 -6.42
N LYS A 26 -3.69 4.62 -7.59
CA LYS A 26 -5.01 5.27 -7.70
C LYS A 26 -6.14 4.33 -7.31
N THR A 27 -5.93 3.02 -7.39
CA THR A 27 -6.96 2.01 -7.10
C THR A 27 -6.53 0.98 -6.07
N ALA A 28 -5.27 1.02 -5.61
CA ALA A 28 -4.74 0.08 -4.63
C ALA A 28 -3.69 0.77 -3.76
N LEU A 29 -3.44 0.20 -2.58
CA LEU A 29 -2.27 0.57 -1.79
C LEU A 29 -1.05 -0.09 -2.42
N VAL A 30 -0.05 0.70 -2.80
CA VAL A 30 1.19 0.18 -3.38
C VAL A 30 2.32 0.40 -2.39
N LEU A 31 2.95 -0.68 -1.97
CA LEU A 31 4.15 -0.64 -1.15
C LEU A 31 5.37 -0.74 -2.05
N VAL A 32 6.32 0.16 -1.86
CA VAL A 32 7.57 0.18 -2.61
C VAL A 32 8.70 -0.15 -1.66
N ASP A 33 9.34 -1.29 -1.87
CA ASP A 33 10.45 -1.78 -1.07
C ASP A 33 11.78 -1.53 -1.79
N PHE A 34 12.54 -0.57 -1.30
CA PHE A 34 13.89 -0.31 -1.78
C PHE A 34 14.85 -1.24 -1.07
N TRP A 35 15.51 -2.10 -1.83
CA TRP A 35 16.34 -3.18 -1.32
C TRP A 35 17.61 -3.36 -2.15
N ALA A 36 18.51 -4.19 -1.69
CA ALA A 36 19.70 -4.64 -2.43
C ALA A 36 20.07 -6.07 -2.05
N GLU A 37 20.76 -6.75 -2.94
CA GLU A 37 21.18 -8.14 -2.72
C GLU A 37 22.14 -8.30 -1.52
N TRP A 38 22.94 -7.28 -1.25
CA TRP A 38 23.89 -7.28 -0.14
C TRP A 38 23.27 -6.86 1.20
N CYS A 39 22.00 -6.54 1.23
CA CYS A 39 21.32 -6.04 2.43
C CYS A 39 20.74 -7.21 3.23
N GLY A 40 21.31 -7.51 4.39
CA GLY A 40 20.82 -8.57 5.28
C GLY A 40 19.38 -8.37 5.74
N PRO A 41 19.03 -7.22 6.34
CA PRO A 41 17.66 -6.96 6.79
C PRO A 41 16.61 -7.02 5.69
N CYS A 42 16.98 -6.66 4.45
CA CYS A 42 16.08 -6.74 3.29
C CYS A 42 15.63 -8.18 3.03
N LYS A 43 16.49 -9.14 3.27
CA LYS A 43 16.19 -10.57 3.06
C LYS A 43 15.19 -11.11 4.06
N THR A 44 15.06 -10.48 5.21
CA THR A 44 14.04 -10.81 6.20
C THR A 44 12.74 -10.08 5.91
N LEU A 45 12.82 -8.80 5.58
CA LEU A 45 11.65 -7.96 5.34
C LEU A 45 10.91 -8.37 4.07
N GLY A 46 11.63 -8.67 2.98
CA GLY A 46 11.03 -8.99 1.68
C GLY A 46 9.99 -10.10 1.76
N PRO A 47 10.36 -11.30 2.25
CA PRO A 47 9.39 -12.40 2.38
C PRO A 47 8.20 -12.07 3.29
N ALA A 48 8.41 -11.34 4.38
CA ALA A 48 7.34 -10.93 5.28
C ALA A 48 6.35 -10.00 4.57
N LEU A 49 6.85 -9.01 3.82
CA LEU A 49 6.02 -8.12 3.01
C LEU A 49 5.26 -8.88 1.93
N GLU A 50 5.92 -9.78 1.22
CA GLU A 50 5.31 -10.59 0.17
C GLU A 50 4.14 -11.40 0.71
N LYS A 51 4.32 -12.03 1.85
CA LYS A 51 3.28 -12.81 2.53
C LYS A 51 2.07 -11.96 2.90
N LEU A 52 2.31 -10.82 3.55
CA LEU A 52 1.24 -9.93 4.00
C LEU A 52 0.50 -9.29 2.83
N VAL A 53 1.21 -8.92 1.78
CA VAL A 53 0.61 -8.36 0.56
C VAL A 53 -0.22 -9.40 -0.17
N ALA A 54 0.28 -10.62 -0.30
CA ALA A 54 -0.47 -11.72 -0.93
C ALA A 54 -1.78 -12.01 -0.22
N ALA A 55 -1.78 -11.94 1.11
CA ALA A 55 -3.00 -12.16 1.91
C ALA A 55 -4.05 -11.06 1.71
N ARG A 56 -3.66 -9.90 1.19
CA ARG A 56 -4.51 -8.71 1.02
C ARG A 56 -4.71 -8.32 -0.44
N ALA A 57 -4.20 -9.11 -1.37
CA ALA A 57 -4.36 -8.85 -2.81
C ALA A 57 -5.85 -8.91 -3.21
N PRO A 58 -6.29 -8.12 -4.19
CA PRO A 58 -5.55 -7.13 -4.95
C PRO A 58 -5.50 -5.72 -4.33
N LYS A 59 -6.03 -5.54 -3.13
CA LYS A 59 -6.12 -4.22 -2.47
C LYS A 59 -4.75 -3.64 -2.12
N VAL A 60 -3.76 -4.51 -1.92
CA VAL A 60 -2.37 -4.15 -1.68
C VAL A 60 -1.51 -4.78 -2.75
N GLN A 61 -0.57 -4.01 -3.26
CA GLN A 61 0.42 -4.47 -4.23
C GLN A 61 1.81 -4.13 -3.71
N LEU A 62 2.79 -4.95 -4.06
CA LEU A 62 4.18 -4.76 -3.67
C LEU A 62 5.04 -4.59 -4.93
N VAL A 63 5.82 -3.53 -4.94
CA VAL A 63 6.84 -3.28 -5.97
C VAL A 63 8.19 -3.25 -5.27
N LYS A 64 9.11 -4.11 -5.70
CA LYS A 64 10.46 -4.16 -5.15
C LYS A 64 11.40 -3.45 -6.11
N ILE A 65 12.20 -2.52 -5.58
CA ILE A 65 13.15 -1.74 -6.36
C ILE A 65 14.55 -1.99 -5.83
N ASP A 66 15.36 -2.65 -6.64
CA ASP A 66 16.78 -2.85 -6.37
C ASP A 66 17.51 -1.53 -6.57
N VAL A 67 18.09 -0.98 -5.50
CA VAL A 67 18.73 0.34 -5.54
C VAL A 67 19.97 0.37 -6.42
N ASP A 68 20.66 -0.77 -6.59
CA ASP A 68 21.83 -0.85 -7.45
C ASP A 68 21.47 -0.83 -8.93
N LYS A 69 20.30 -1.38 -9.27
CA LYS A 69 19.78 -1.43 -10.64
C LYS A 69 18.92 -0.24 -11.01
N ASN A 70 18.46 0.54 -10.04
CA ASN A 70 17.54 1.67 -10.21
C ASN A 70 18.07 2.90 -9.47
N GLN A 71 19.29 3.28 -9.75
CA GLN A 71 19.99 4.34 -9.03
C GLN A 71 19.31 5.69 -9.15
N ALA A 72 18.73 6.00 -10.31
CA ALA A 72 18.02 7.27 -10.52
C ALA A 72 16.78 7.37 -9.63
N LEU A 73 16.00 6.30 -9.51
CA LEU A 73 14.84 6.26 -8.62
C LEU A 73 15.26 6.38 -7.16
N ALA A 74 16.28 5.64 -6.75
CA ALA A 74 16.79 5.70 -5.39
C ALA A 74 17.27 7.12 -5.03
N ALA A 75 17.95 7.79 -5.95
CA ALA A 75 18.40 9.17 -5.76
C ALA A 75 17.22 10.14 -5.67
N GLN A 76 16.20 9.96 -6.50
CA GLN A 76 15.02 10.81 -6.51
C GLN A 76 14.26 10.74 -5.18
N PHE A 77 14.18 9.56 -4.57
CA PHE A 77 13.57 9.36 -3.26
C PHE A 77 14.54 9.57 -2.11
N ARG A 78 15.77 9.96 -2.41
CA ARG A 78 16.82 10.23 -1.41
C ARG A 78 17.03 9.06 -0.46
N ILE A 79 17.09 7.85 -1.03
CA ILE A 79 17.30 6.64 -0.24
C ILE A 79 18.72 6.62 0.30
N GLN A 80 18.85 6.74 1.61
CA GLN A 80 20.15 6.74 2.30
C GLN A 80 20.43 5.45 3.03
N SER A 81 19.38 4.73 3.40
CA SER A 81 19.50 3.46 4.08
C SER A 81 18.46 2.49 3.53
N ILE A 82 18.75 1.21 3.57
CA ILE A 82 17.85 0.14 3.14
C ILE A 82 17.76 -0.93 4.24
N PRO A 83 16.62 -1.61 4.34
CA PRO A 83 15.41 -1.40 3.54
C PRO A 83 14.71 -0.08 3.87
N THR A 84 14.13 0.53 2.86
CA THR A 84 13.21 1.65 3.01
C THR A 84 11.94 1.31 2.26
N VAL A 85 10.80 1.43 2.91
CA VAL A 85 9.51 1.14 2.31
C VAL A 85 8.65 2.39 2.31
N TYR A 86 8.14 2.73 1.14
CA TYR A 86 7.14 3.78 0.98
C TYR A 86 5.79 3.19 0.62
N ALA A 87 4.74 3.79 1.15
CA ALA A 87 3.37 3.46 0.79
C ALA A 87 2.79 4.56 -0.09
N PHE A 88 2.25 4.18 -1.23
CA PHE A 88 1.65 5.09 -2.21
C PHE A 88 0.15 4.90 -2.25
N LEU A 89 -0.57 6.02 -2.20
CA LEU A 89 -2.00 6.11 -2.44
C LEU A 89 -2.28 7.34 -3.30
N ASP A 90 -3.16 7.18 -4.28
CA ASP A 90 -3.59 8.27 -5.16
C ASP A 90 -2.42 9.01 -5.84
N GLY A 91 -1.43 8.24 -6.27
CA GLY A 91 -0.29 8.73 -7.04
C GLY A 91 0.82 9.38 -6.22
N ARG A 92 0.78 9.30 -4.89
CA ARG A 92 1.76 9.96 -4.03
C ARG A 92 2.13 9.12 -2.81
N PRO A 93 3.34 9.32 -2.25
CA PRO A 93 3.70 8.66 -1.00
C PRO A 93 2.90 9.27 0.15
N VAL A 94 2.29 8.42 0.97
CA VAL A 94 1.49 8.84 2.13
C VAL A 94 2.12 8.46 3.45
N ASP A 95 3.00 7.47 3.46
CA ASP A 95 3.71 7.01 4.66
C ASP A 95 4.93 6.20 4.25
N GLY A 96 5.76 5.85 5.20
CA GLY A 96 6.94 5.03 4.97
C GLY A 96 7.64 4.66 6.27
N PHE A 97 8.57 3.74 6.16
CA PHE A 97 9.44 3.37 7.27
C PHE A 97 10.81 2.91 6.76
N GLN A 98 11.80 2.90 7.64
CA GLN A 98 13.15 2.40 7.37
C GLN A 98 13.46 1.24 8.30
N GLY A 99 14.22 0.28 7.79
CA GLY A 99 14.61 -0.90 8.54
C GLY A 99 13.56 -2.01 8.53
N ALA A 100 13.94 -3.19 8.98
CA ALA A 100 13.04 -4.32 9.06
C ALA A 100 12.15 -4.18 10.31
N LEU A 101 10.84 -4.25 10.10
CA LEU A 101 9.85 -4.26 11.16
C LEU A 101 9.37 -5.69 11.42
N PRO A 102 8.98 -6.02 12.66
CA PRO A 102 8.29 -7.27 12.95
C PRO A 102 7.02 -7.42 12.13
N GLU A 103 6.64 -8.65 11.80
CA GLU A 103 5.49 -8.94 10.96
C GLU A 103 4.20 -8.32 11.50
N THR A 104 4.00 -8.33 12.81
CA THR A 104 2.82 -7.70 13.44
C THR A 104 2.75 -6.21 13.19
N GLN A 105 3.88 -5.51 13.25
CA GLN A 105 3.94 -4.08 12.96
C GLN A 105 3.75 -3.78 11.48
N LEU A 106 4.28 -4.63 10.60
CA LEU A 106 4.03 -4.54 9.15
C LEU A 106 2.55 -4.69 8.83
N ALA A 107 1.90 -5.67 9.43
CA ALA A 107 0.47 -5.90 9.24
C ALA A 107 -0.35 -4.68 9.70
N GLN A 108 -0.02 -4.11 10.85
CA GLN A 108 -0.68 -2.91 11.36
C GLN A 108 -0.47 -1.70 10.45
N PHE A 109 0.74 -1.53 9.94
CA PHE A 109 1.07 -0.46 8.98
C PHE A 109 0.21 -0.58 7.72
N ILE A 110 0.14 -1.78 7.15
CA ILE A 110 -0.62 -2.03 5.93
C ILE A 110 -2.12 -1.83 6.19
N ASP A 111 -2.66 -2.41 7.23
CA ASP A 111 -4.10 -2.38 7.51
C ASP A 111 -4.58 -0.97 7.85
N ARG A 112 -3.77 -0.18 8.54
CA ARG A 112 -4.07 1.23 8.79
C ARG A 112 -4.20 2.02 7.48
N LEU A 113 -3.30 1.79 6.54
CA LEU A 113 -3.31 2.49 5.26
C LEU A 113 -4.39 1.97 4.31
N LEU A 114 -4.78 0.71 4.43
CA LEU A 114 -5.86 0.13 3.63
C LEU A 114 -7.19 0.88 3.78
N ALA A 115 -7.43 1.48 4.93
CA ALA A 115 -8.62 2.27 5.15
C ALA A 115 -8.74 3.48 4.19
N GLY A 116 -7.61 3.94 3.61
CA GLY A 116 -7.57 5.04 2.66
C GLY A 116 -7.64 4.63 1.19
N VAL A 117 -7.72 3.32 0.90
CA VAL A 117 -7.77 2.85 -0.49
C VAL A 117 -9.13 3.13 -1.10
N PRO A 118 -9.20 3.77 -2.30
CA PRO A 118 -10.46 3.96 -3.00
C PRO A 118 -11.13 2.61 -3.31
N ALA A 119 -12.44 2.51 -3.07
CA ALA A 119 -13.22 1.34 -3.41
C ALA A 119 -13.36 1.22 -4.94
N SER A 120 -13.41 -0.02 -5.45
CA SER A 120 -13.82 -0.25 -6.83
C SER A 120 -15.27 0.17 -7.04
N GLU A 121 -15.68 0.38 -8.30
CA GLU A 121 -17.07 0.76 -8.59
C GLU A 121 -18.08 -0.22 -8.00
N ASP A 122 -17.79 -1.52 -8.09
CA ASP A 122 -18.65 -2.56 -7.53
C ASP A 122 -18.68 -2.50 -6.01
N GLU A 123 -17.54 -2.30 -5.37
CA GLU A 123 -17.47 -2.14 -3.92
C GLU A 123 -18.16 -0.87 -3.46
N ALA A 124 -17.98 0.23 -4.17
CA ALA A 124 -18.65 1.50 -3.86
C ALA A 124 -20.17 1.36 -3.97
N ALA A 125 -20.67 0.69 -5.00
CA ALA A 125 -22.08 0.43 -5.17
C ALA A 125 -22.63 -0.45 -4.04
N LEU A 126 -21.89 -1.48 -3.64
CA LEU A 126 -22.27 -2.35 -2.52
C LEU A 126 -22.29 -1.59 -1.20
N GLU A 127 -21.27 -0.77 -0.95
CA GLU A 127 -21.20 0.07 0.26
C GLU A 127 -22.36 1.06 0.31
N GLU A 128 -22.73 1.65 -0.83
CA GLU A 128 -23.88 2.53 -0.92
C GLU A 128 -25.18 1.80 -0.59
N GLN A 129 -25.38 0.60 -1.14
CA GLN A 129 -26.55 -0.23 -0.82
C GLN A 129 -26.61 -0.60 0.65
N ILE A 130 -25.47 -0.98 1.23
CA ILE A 130 -25.36 -1.28 2.66
C ILE A 130 -25.70 -0.02 3.46
N GLY A 131 -25.17 1.14 3.07
CA GLY A 131 -25.46 2.41 3.70
C GLY A 131 -26.95 2.75 3.69
N GLN A 132 -27.64 2.51 2.59
CA GLN A 132 -29.08 2.71 2.49
C GLN A 132 -29.88 1.77 3.38
N LEU A 133 -29.48 0.50 3.44
CA LEU A 133 -30.09 -0.49 4.34
C LEU A 133 -29.90 -0.11 5.80
N ILE A 134 -28.72 0.38 6.12
CA ILE A 134 -28.35 0.87 7.44
C ILE A 134 -29.22 2.07 7.84
N ALA A 135 -29.37 3.05 6.96
CA ALA A 135 -30.19 4.23 7.19
C ALA A 135 -31.66 3.84 7.39
N ALA A 136 -32.18 2.90 6.61
CA ALA A 136 -33.54 2.38 6.78
C ALA A 136 -33.72 1.66 8.10
N ALA A 137 -32.72 0.88 8.53
CA ALA A 137 -32.73 0.22 9.84
C ALA A 137 -32.70 1.23 10.98
N ASP A 138 -31.90 2.28 10.88
CA ASP A 138 -31.82 3.36 11.85
C ASP A 138 -33.18 4.08 11.97
N GLU A 139 -33.82 4.41 10.87
CA GLU A 139 -35.14 5.04 10.87
C GLU A 139 -36.19 4.12 11.51
N ALA A 140 -36.15 2.83 11.18
CA ALA A 140 -37.07 1.83 11.73
C ALA A 140 -36.88 1.64 13.22
N THR A 141 -35.68 1.82 13.73
CA THR A 141 -35.35 1.63 15.16
C THR A 141 -35.25 2.94 15.94
N ALA A 142 -35.38 4.08 15.28
CA ALA A 142 -35.28 5.40 15.91
C ALA A 142 -36.21 5.59 17.10
N ALA A 143 -37.32 4.85 17.16
CA ALA A 143 -38.27 4.92 18.26
C ALA A 143 -37.93 3.99 19.45
N GLY A 144 -36.96 3.05 19.30
CA GLY A 144 -36.73 2.11 20.37
C GLY A 144 -35.35 1.46 20.48
N ALA A 145 -34.65 1.24 19.39
CA ALA A 145 -33.40 0.49 19.37
C ALA A 145 -32.28 1.17 18.58
N HIS A 146 -32.27 2.47 18.61
CA HIS A 146 -31.36 3.28 17.81
C HIS A 146 -29.90 2.96 18.07
N ASP A 147 -29.50 2.85 19.33
CA ASP A 147 -28.11 2.57 19.70
C ASP A 147 -27.66 1.18 19.24
N ASP A 148 -28.56 0.21 19.32
CA ASP A 148 -28.24 -1.15 18.84
C ASP A 148 -28.04 -1.17 17.34
N ALA A 149 -28.86 -0.46 16.58
CA ALA A 149 -28.69 -0.35 15.15
C ALA A 149 -27.38 0.33 14.79
N ILE A 150 -27.00 1.39 15.46
CA ILE A 150 -25.73 2.09 15.27
C ILE A 150 -24.56 1.18 15.60
N ALA A 151 -24.62 0.43 16.69
CA ALA A 151 -23.57 -0.50 17.07
C ALA A 151 -23.34 -1.58 16.01
N MET A 152 -24.39 -2.11 15.41
CA MET A 152 -24.30 -3.07 14.30
C MET A 152 -23.69 -2.45 13.05
N LEU A 153 -23.89 -1.19 12.83
CA LEU A 153 -23.48 -0.47 11.64
C LEU A 153 -22.10 0.14 11.77
N GLY A 154 -21.75 0.58 12.94
CA GLY A 154 -20.46 1.17 13.26
C GLY A 154 -19.34 0.16 13.45
N ALA A 155 -19.70 -1.10 13.51
CA ALA A 155 -18.74 -2.16 13.68
C ALA A 155 -17.93 -2.47 12.43
#